data_abdff6e5541a136fade32eb841e187f9
#
_entry.id   abdff6e5541a136fade32eb841e187f9
#
_cell.length_a   1.000
_cell.length_b   1.000
_cell.length_c   1.000
_cell.angle_alpha   90.00
_cell.angle_beta   90.00
_cell.angle_gamma   90.00
#
_symmetry.space_group_name_H-M   'P 1'
#
loop_
_entity.id
_entity.type
_entity.pdbx_description
1 polymer ?
#
loop_
_entity_poly.entity_id
_entity_poly.type
_entity_poly.pdbx_seq_one_letter_code
_entity_poly.pdbx_strand_id
1 'polypeptide(L)' 'MSEQAFQTLLYAISADVVKRLVASGMSLGAALGAFYSSHLYAALSDSATGLWRAPTRSLVAFFDEERRTGHLPVDWSE' A
#
# COMPACT_ATOMS: atom_id res chain seq x y z
N MET A 1 -3.93 18.69 -5.76
CA MET A 1 -3.88 18.38 -4.31
C MET A 1 -2.57 18.88 -3.75
N SER A 2 -2.60 19.54 -2.61
CA SER A 2 -1.37 20.01 -1.98
C SER A 2 -0.57 18.81 -1.43
N GLU A 3 0.72 19.01 -1.22
CA GLU A 3 1.56 17.96 -0.67
C GLU A 3 1.08 17.55 0.72
N GLN A 4 0.67 18.51 1.54
CA GLN A 4 0.19 18.22 2.88
C GLN A 4 -1.10 17.39 2.84
N ALA A 5 -2.00 17.72 1.92
CA ALA A 5 -3.24 16.93 1.78
C ALA A 5 -2.93 15.52 1.30
N PHE A 6 -1.96 15.36 0.40
CA PHE A 6 -1.55 14.05 -0.08
C PHE A 6 -0.93 13.23 1.05
N GLN A 7 -0.09 13.85 1.88
CA GLN A 7 0.53 13.13 3.00
C GLN A 7 -0.52 12.64 3.99
N THR A 8 -1.53 13.46 4.27
CA THR A 8 -2.62 13.05 5.15
C THR A 8 -3.39 11.87 4.57
N LEU A 9 -3.68 11.93 3.26
CA LEU A 9 -4.37 10.84 2.58
C LEU A 9 -3.55 9.57 2.59
N LEU A 10 -2.25 9.69 2.30
CA LEU A 10 -1.34 8.55 2.31
C LEU A 10 -1.30 7.87 3.67
N TYR A 11 -1.28 8.67 4.73
CA TYR A 11 -1.28 8.14 6.09
C TYR A 11 -2.55 7.32 6.36
N ALA A 12 -3.71 7.87 5.97
CA ALA A 12 -4.99 7.18 6.17
C ALA A 12 -5.05 5.88 5.37
N ILE A 13 -4.58 5.89 4.13
CA ILE A 13 -4.55 4.70 3.28
C ILE A 13 -3.63 3.65 3.90
N SER A 14 -2.47 4.06 4.36
CA SER A 14 -1.50 3.15 4.98
C SER A 14 -2.08 2.48 6.22
N ALA A 15 -2.78 3.25 7.05
CA ALA A 15 -3.42 2.70 8.24
C ALA A 15 -4.47 1.64 7.88
N ASP A 16 -5.26 1.90 6.83
CA ASP A 16 -6.25 0.93 6.37
C ASP A 16 -5.63 -0.36 5.88
N VAL A 17 -4.55 -0.26 5.10
CA VAL A 17 -3.86 -1.45 4.59
C VAL A 17 -3.29 -2.26 5.75
N VAL A 18 -2.62 -1.60 6.69
CA VAL A 18 -2.03 -2.28 7.84
C VAL A 18 -3.12 -2.96 8.68
N LYS A 19 -4.25 -2.30 8.89
CA LYS A 19 -5.36 -2.91 9.60
C LYS A 19 -5.83 -4.21 8.95
N ARG A 20 -5.92 -4.23 7.64
CA ARG A 20 -6.35 -5.43 6.92
C ARG A 20 -5.31 -6.54 7.01
N LEU A 21 -4.03 -6.19 6.99
CA LEU A 21 -2.96 -7.18 7.14
C LEU A 21 -3.00 -7.81 8.53
N VAL A 22 -3.23 -7.01 9.56
CA VAL A 22 -3.37 -7.52 10.92
C VAL A 22 -4.59 -8.43 11.01
N ALA A 23 -5.70 -8.03 10.41
CA ALA A 23 -6.93 -8.82 10.42
C ALA A 23 -6.73 -10.17 9.72
N SER A 24 -5.80 -10.24 8.77
CA SER A 24 -5.52 -11.49 8.06
C SER A 24 -4.54 -12.41 8.81
N GLY A 25 -4.04 -11.98 9.96
CA GLY A 25 -3.21 -12.82 10.82
C GLY A 25 -1.79 -12.33 11.05
N MET A 26 -1.39 -11.20 10.45
CA MET A 26 -0.06 -10.66 10.71
C MET A 26 -0.03 -9.92 12.04
N SER A 27 1.11 -9.96 12.74
CA SER A 27 1.29 -9.11 13.89
C SER A 27 1.43 -7.65 13.42
N LEU A 28 1.11 -6.71 14.31
CA LEU A 28 1.18 -5.30 13.94
C LEU A 28 2.60 -4.91 13.50
N GLY A 29 3.61 -5.35 14.25
CA GLY A 29 5.00 -5.04 13.90
C GLY A 29 5.40 -5.60 12.54
N ALA A 30 5.01 -6.85 12.25
CA ALA A 30 5.31 -7.46 10.96
C ALA A 30 4.58 -6.75 9.83
N ALA A 31 3.32 -6.38 10.04
CA ALA A 31 2.54 -5.68 9.02
C ALA A 31 3.15 -4.31 8.71
N LEU A 32 3.52 -3.56 9.73
CA LEU A 32 4.15 -2.25 9.55
C LEU A 32 5.48 -2.38 8.80
N GLY A 33 6.35 -3.28 9.26
CA GLY A 33 7.66 -3.44 8.64
C GLY A 33 7.55 -3.90 7.20
N ALA A 34 6.71 -4.88 6.93
CA ALA A 34 6.55 -5.41 5.57
C ALA A 34 5.95 -4.36 4.64
N PHE A 35 4.92 -3.64 5.10
CA PHE A 35 4.25 -2.66 4.25
C PHE A 35 5.16 -1.48 3.93
N TYR A 36 5.81 -0.90 4.95
CA TYR A 36 6.62 0.30 4.73
C TYR A 36 7.91 0.04 3.95
N SER A 37 8.36 -1.20 3.88
CA SER A 37 9.52 -1.54 3.05
C SER A 37 9.13 -2.13 1.69
N SER A 38 7.85 -2.19 1.37
CA SER A 38 7.39 -2.78 0.12
C SER A 38 7.51 -1.82 -1.05
N HIS A 39 7.60 -2.39 -2.26
CA HIS A 39 7.52 -1.59 -3.50
C HIS A 39 6.15 -0.93 -3.63
N LEU A 40 5.11 -1.56 -3.09
CA LEU A 40 3.77 -0.98 -3.09
C LEU A 40 3.77 0.35 -2.36
N TYR A 41 4.38 0.41 -1.18
CA TYR A 41 4.42 1.66 -0.43
C TYR A 41 5.21 2.74 -1.19
N ALA A 42 6.33 2.36 -1.81
CA ALA A 42 7.10 3.31 -2.59
C ALA A 42 6.29 3.88 -3.75
N ALA A 43 5.54 3.04 -4.45
CA ALA A 43 4.68 3.50 -5.55
C ALA A 43 3.50 4.31 -5.02
N LEU A 44 2.92 3.90 -3.90
CA LEU A 44 1.77 4.58 -3.31
C LEU A 44 2.13 6.00 -2.86
N SER A 45 3.35 6.18 -2.35
CA SER A 45 3.81 7.47 -1.86
C SER A 45 4.18 8.44 -2.98
N ASP A 46 4.19 7.98 -4.23
CA ASP A 46 4.41 8.83 -5.40
C ASP A 46 3.05 9.19 -6.00
N SER A 47 2.65 10.46 -5.88
CA SER A 47 1.33 10.88 -6.35
C SER A 47 1.14 10.69 -7.85
N ALA A 48 2.22 10.65 -8.62
CA ALA A 48 2.14 10.51 -10.07
C ALA A 48 1.67 9.12 -10.49
N THR A 49 1.84 8.10 -9.65
CA THR A 49 1.40 6.75 -10.00
C THR A 49 -0.12 6.59 -9.98
N GLY A 50 -0.81 7.46 -9.25
CA GLY A 50 -2.26 7.35 -9.09
C GLY A 50 -2.71 6.18 -8.22
N LEU A 51 -1.79 5.45 -7.63
CA LEU A 51 -2.12 4.25 -6.85
C LEU A 51 -2.93 4.60 -5.60
N TRP A 52 -2.77 5.81 -5.10
CA TRP A 52 -3.52 6.30 -3.95
C TRP A 52 -5.03 6.38 -4.21
N ARG A 53 -5.45 6.27 -5.47
CA ARG A 53 -6.88 6.26 -5.84
C ARG A 53 -7.49 4.87 -5.76
N ALA A 54 -6.67 3.83 -5.67
CA ALA A 54 -7.17 2.47 -5.66
C ALA A 54 -7.86 2.17 -4.32
N PRO A 55 -8.93 1.35 -4.32
CA PRO A 55 -9.54 0.95 -3.05
C PRO A 55 -8.58 0.09 -2.24
N THR A 56 -8.77 0.10 -0.92
CA THR A 56 -7.89 -0.62 -0.01
C THR A 56 -7.75 -2.09 -0.36
N ARG A 57 -8.86 -2.72 -0.76
CA ARG A 57 -8.82 -4.15 -1.12
C ARG A 57 -7.87 -4.42 -2.29
N SER A 58 -7.80 -3.48 -3.25
CA SER A 58 -6.89 -3.62 -4.38
C SER A 58 -5.44 -3.45 -3.93
N LEU A 59 -5.20 -2.52 -3.02
CA LEU A 59 -3.86 -2.31 -2.48
C LEU A 59 -3.38 -3.55 -1.72
N VAL A 60 -4.26 -4.17 -0.94
CA VAL A 60 -3.92 -5.40 -0.23
C VAL A 60 -3.61 -6.52 -1.22
N ALA A 61 -4.38 -6.61 -2.30
CA ALA A 61 -4.13 -7.62 -3.34
C ALA A 61 -2.77 -7.40 -4.01
N PHE A 62 -2.42 -6.13 -4.29
CA PHE A 62 -1.11 -5.81 -4.86
C PHE A 62 0.01 -6.17 -3.89
N PHE A 63 -0.20 -5.92 -2.61
CA PHE A 63 0.78 -6.26 -1.59
C PHE A 63 1.00 -7.78 -1.52
N ASP A 64 -0.08 -8.55 -1.54
CA ASP A 64 0.01 -10.01 -1.53
C ASP A 64 0.73 -10.52 -2.77
N GLU A 65 0.45 -9.92 -3.92
CA GLU A 65 1.12 -10.30 -5.17
C GLU A 65 2.62 -10.01 -5.08
N GLU A 66 2.98 -8.85 -4.56
CA GLU A 66 4.38 -8.49 -4.40
C GLU A 66 5.10 -9.48 -3.46
N ARG A 67 4.46 -9.86 -2.37
CA ARG A 67 5.06 -10.82 -1.43
C ARG A 67 5.26 -12.18 -2.06
N ARG A 68 4.36 -12.57 -2.96
CA ARG A 68 4.42 -13.88 -3.60
C ARG A 68 5.45 -13.92 -4.72
N THR A 69 5.56 -12.85 -5.50
CA THR A 69 6.39 -12.82 -6.70
C THR A 69 7.66 -11.98 -6.56
N GLY A 70 7.74 -11.14 -5.55
CA GLY A 70 8.88 -10.26 -5.33
C GLY A 70 8.78 -8.91 -6.03
N HIS A 71 7.68 -8.67 -6.78
CA HIS A 71 7.48 -7.38 -7.45
C HIS A 71 5.99 -7.14 -7.67
N LEU A 72 5.65 -5.88 -7.93
CA LEU A 72 4.26 -5.50 -8.20
C LEU A 72 3.80 -6.02 -9.56
N PRO A 73 2.48 -6.23 -9.72
CA PRO A 73 1.93 -6.58 -11.04
C PRO A 73 2.25 -5.47 -12.04
N VAL A 74 2.55 -5.85 -13.29
CA VAL A 74 2.99 -4.89 -14.30
C VAL A 74 1.86 -4.00 -14.81
N ASP A 75 0.62 -4.41 -14.63
CA ASP A 75 -0.53 -3.67 -15.17
C ASP A 75 -1.23 -2.80 -14.14
N TRP A 76 -0.67 -2.65 -12.93
CA TRP A 76 -1.33 -1.87 -11.87
C TRP A 76 -1.47 -0.39 -12.22
N SER A 77 -0.62 0.11 -13.10
CA SER A 77 -0.59 1.53 -13.44
C SER A 77 -1.54 1.92 -14.57
N GLU A 78 -2.28 0.99 -15.09
CA GLU A 78 -3.24 1.26 -16.16
C GLU A 78 -4.40 2.16 -15.74
#